data_e207457044b5de48c6b531545e0f5e84
#
_entry.id   e207457044b5de48c6b531545e0f5e84
#
_cell.length_a   1.000
_cell.length_b   1.000
_cell.length_c   1.000
_cell.angle_alpha   90.00
_cell.angle_beta   90.00
_cell.angle_gamma   90.00
#
_symmetry.space_group_name_H-M   'P 1'
#
loop_
_entity.id
_entity.type
_entity.pdbx_description
1 polymer ?
#
loop_
_entity_poly.entity_id
_entity_poly.type
_entity_poly.pdbx_seq_one_letter_code
_entity_poly.pdbx_strand_id
1 'polypeptide(L)'
;IRDVLGSRGLGDVYKRQGSNWTLKTYLTYTNTFGRHQITAMAGHEAQENNWESLSGTRSDYFLNSVHELDAGSSLTAKNSSSKGSSAIESYFGRVNYGFDDRYLLTLTVRGDGSSTFAPNNRWGIFPSAVLAWKLKNEKFLKNVSWLDNLKLRLGWGLVGNQAAENYAYGCLLYTSDAADEEDSVD
;
A
#
# COMPACT_ATOMS: atom_id res chain seq x y z
N ILE A 1 -16.23 58.80 -8.19
CA ILE A 1 -16.61 57.37 -8.27
C ILE A 1 -15.36 56.63 -7.87
N ARG A 2 -15.32 56.14 -6.67
CA ARG A 2 -14.23 55.33 -6.14
C ARG A 2 -14.58 53.90 -6.50
N ASP A 3 -13.81 53.30 -7.38
CA ASP A 3 -13.85 51.85 -7.64
C ASP A 3 -13.54 51.09 -6.35
N VAL A 4 -14.57 50.57 -5.74
CA VAL A 4 -14.43 49.54 -4.71
C VAL A 4 -14.08 48.27 -5.48
N LEU A 5 -12.79 48.03 -5.63
CA LEU A 5 -12.28 46.69 -5.92
C LEU A 5 -12.59 45.82 -4.71
N GLY A 6 -13.84 45.37 -4.62
CA GLY A 6 -14.25 44.35 -3.68
C GLY A 6 -13.46 43.07 -4.00
N SER A 7 -12.95 42.43 -2.98
CA SER A 7 -12.35 41.11 -3.10
C SER A 7 -13.32 40.18 -3.82
N ARG A 8 -12.99 39.78 -5.02
CA ARG A 8 -13.80 38.86 -5.82
C ARG A 8 -13.86 37.53 -5.05
N GLY A 9 -15.05 37.19 -4.57
CA GLY A 9 -15.28 35.95 -3.85
C GLY A 9 -14.82 34.73 -4.74
N LEU A 10 -14.22 33.74 -4.14
CA LEU A 10 -13.88 32.48 -4.76
C LEU A 10 -14.76 31.39 -4.13
N GLY A 11 -15.56 30.71 -4.94
CA GLY A 11 -16.29 29.52 -4.55
C GLY A 11 -15.62 28.28 -5.09
N ASP A 12 -15.39 27.33 -4.21
CA ASP A 12 -14.81 26.04 -4.54
C ASP A 12 -15.67 24.92 -3.94
N VAL A 13 -16.05 23.97 -4.78
CA VAL A 13 -16.76 22.75 -4.40
C VAL A 13 -15.92 21.55 -4.77
N TYR A 14 -15.68 20.72 -3.80
CA TYR A 14 -14.90 19.51 -3.96
C TYR A 14 -15.68 18.30 -3.45
N LYS A 15 -15.83 17.29 -4.29
CA LYS A 15 -16.41 15.99 -3.93
C LYS A 15 -15.37 14.90 -4.16
N ARG A 16 -15.04 14.15 -3.12
CA ARG A 16 -14.19 12.97 -3.20
C ARG A 16 -14.96 11.76 -2.69
N GLN A 17 -14.96 10.71 -3.46
CA GLN A 17 -15.55 9.43 -3.09
C GLN A 17 -14.48 8.34 -3.29
N GLY A 18 -14.51 7.34 -2.44
CA GLY A 18 -13.64 6.17 -2.57
C GLY A 18 -14.33 4.96 -1.96
N SER A 19 -14.06 3.81 -2.53
CA SER A 19 -14.41 2.51 -1.98
C SER A 19 -13.17 1.64 -1.92
N ASN A 20 -12.99 0.97 -0.80
CA ASN A 20 -11.97 -0.05 -0.64
C ASN A 20 -12.59 -1.32 -0.08
N TRP A 21 -12.12 -2.44 -0.54
CA TRP A 21 -12.45 -3.72 0.05
C TRP A 21 -11.19 -4.59 0.16
N THR A 22 -11.21 -5.46 1.15
CA THR A 22 -10.13 -6.42 1.38
C THR A 22 -10.76 -7.76 1.73
N LEU A 23 -10.41 -8.80 0.98
CA LEU A 23 -10.75 -10.19 1.25
C LEU A 23 -9.50 -10.92 1.70
N LYS A 24 -9.55 -11.56 2.87
CA LYS A 24 -8.48 -12.42 3.39
C LYS A 24 -9.03 -13.80 3.68
N THR A 25 -8.41 -14.79 3.07
CA THR A 25 -8.75 -16.20 3.29
C THR A 25 -7.48 -16.96 3.64
N TYR A 26 -7.49 -17.70 4.73
CA TYR A 26 -6.34 -18.50 5.13
C TYR A 26 -6.74 -19.79 5.84
N LEU A 27 -5.91 -20.79 5.70
CA LEU A 27 -6.02 -22.06 6.39
C LEU A 27 -4.80 -22.22 7.31
N THR A 28 -5.06 -22.65 8.53
CA THR A 28 -3.99 -22.92 9.52
C THR A 28 -4.10 -24.35 10.00
N TYR A 29 -2.98 -25.05 9.97
CA TYR A 29 -2.81 -26.36 10.55
C TYR A 29 -1.81 -26.31 11.71
N THR A 30 -2.18 -26.85 12.87
CA THR A 30 -1.31 -26.91 14.04
C THR A 30 -1.29 -28.34 14.57
N ASN A 31 -0.11 -28.87 14.81
CA ASN A 31 0.07 -30.18 15.42
C ASN A 31 1.35 -30.25 16.26
N THR A 32 1.35 -31.19 17.21
CA THR A 32 2.49 -31.48 18.09
C THR A 32 2.79 -32.97 18.06
N PHE A 33 4.00 -33.31 17.66
CA PHE A 33 4.50 -34.70 17.59
C PHE A 33 5.65 -34.88 18.57
N GLY A 34 5.34 -35.31 19.79
CA GLY A 34 6.34 -35.44 20.84
C GLY A 34 6.98 -34.11 21.20
N ARG A 35 8.24 -33.91 20.79
CA ARG A 35 8.99 -32.65 21.06
C ARG A 35 8.93 -31.66 19.89
N HIS A 36 8.24 -32.00 18.82
CA HIS A 36 8.12 -31.20 17.60
C HIS A 36 6.76 -30.50 17.59
N GLN A 37 6.77 -29.19 17.41
CA GLN A 37 5.58 -28.36 17.22
C GLN A 37 5.61 -27.76 15.83
N ILE A 38 4.53 -27.92 15.07
CA ILE A 38 4.41 -27.37 13.72
C ILE A 38 3.11 -26.58 13.63
N THR A 39 3.21 -25.35 13.15
CA THR A 39 2.07 -24.55 12.69
C THR A 39 2.34 -24.10 11.29
N ALA A 40 1.55 -24.58 10.35
CA ALA A 40 1.61 -24.19 8.94
C ALA A 40 0.38 -23.36 8.60
N MET A 41 0.58 -22.27 7.87
CA MET A 41 -0.49 -21.40 7.40
C MET A 41 -0.27 -21.10 5.92
N ALA A 42 -1.34 -21.17 5.14
CA ALA A 42 -1.37 -20.72 3.76
C ALA A 42 -2.60 -19.86 3.54
N GLY A 43 -2.50 -18.83 2.74
CA GLY A 43 -3.62 -17.93 2.51
C GLY A 43 -3.48 -17.06 1.28
N HIS A 44 -4.56 -16.40 0.99
CA HIS A 44 -4.74 -15.47 -0.12
C HIS A 44 -5.35 -14.18 0.42
N GLU A 45 -4.89 -13.06 -0.08
CA GLU A 45 -5.43 -11.74 0.19
C GLU A 45 -5.63 -10.99 -1.12
N ALA A 46 -6.82 -10.42 -1.30
CA ALA A 46 -7.14 -9.54 -2.42
C ALA A 46 -7.63 -8.21 -1.86
N GLN A 47 -7.12 -7.13 -2.39
CA GLN A 47 -7.47 -5.77 -2.00
C GLN A 47 -7.69 -4.93 -3.25
N GLU A 48 -8.74 -4.13 -3.24
CA GLU A 48 -9.00 -3.14 -4.28
C GLU A 48 -9.35 -1.80 -3.65
N ASN A 49 -8.79 -0.74 -4.20
CA ASN A 49 -9.05 0.63 -3.80
C ASN A 49 -9.44 1.44 -5.03
N ASN A 50 -10.64 2.01 -5.02
CA ASN A 50 -11.17 2.88 -6.06
C ASN A 50 -11.37 4.27 -5.49
N TRP A 51 -11.03 5.30 -6.24
CA TRP A 51 -11.26 6.68 -5.86
C TRP A 51 -11.70 7.53 -7.05
N GLU A 52 -12.54 8.50 -6.75
CA GLU A 52 -13.06 9.47 -7.70
C GLU A 52 -13.09 10.84 -7.04
N SER A 53 -12.70 11.85 -7.77
CA SER A 53 -12.76 13.24 -7.33
C SER A 53 -13.37 14.12 -8.42
N LEU A 54 -14.19 15.05 -7.99
CA LEU A 54 -14.80 16.09 -8.81
C LEU A 54 -14.59 17.41 -8.10
N SER A 55 -14.12 18.42 -8.81
CA SER A 55 -14.02 19.79 -8.31
C SER A 55 -14.65 20.77 -9.28
N GLY A 56 -15.25 21.81 -8.74
CA GLY A 56 -15.78 22.92 -9.48
C GLY A 56 -15.40 24.23 -8.78
N THR A 57 -14.94 25.21 -9.53
CA THR A 57 -14.53 26.51 -9.01
C THR A 57 -15.15 27.61 -9.85
N ARG A 58 -15.66 28.64 -9.19
CA ARG A 58 -16.07 29.90 -9.83
C ARG A 58 -15.59 31.09 -9.01
N SER A 59 -15.38 32.20 -9.67
CA SER A 59 -15.09 33.50 -9.06
C SER A 59 -16.06 34.56 -9.53
N ASP A 60 -15.83 35.79 -9.11
CA ASP A 60 -16.65 36.96 -9.46
C ASP A 60 -18.10 36.83 -8.98
N TYR A 61 -18.26 36.53 -7.69
CA TYR A 61 -19.57 36.53 -7.02
C TYR A 61 -20.07 37.94 -6.84
N PHE A 62 -21.35 38.16 -7.12
CA PHE A 62 -22.00 39.44 -6.92
C PHE A 62 -22.14 39.79 -5.44
N LEU A 63 -22.35 38.83 -4.58
CA LEU A 63 -22.46 38.95 -3.11
C LEU A 63 -21.54 37.93 -2.44
N ASN A 64 -20.69 38.39 -1.53
CA ASN A 64 -19.80 37.52 -0.74
C ASN A 64 -20.52 36.61 0.27
N SER A 65 -21.82 36.83 0.48
CA SER A 65 -22.64 36.00 1.37
C SER A 65 -23.30 34.81 0.69
N VAL A 66 -23.18 34.68 -0.63
CA VAL A 66 -23.73 33.59 -1.42
C VAL A 66 -22.60 32.59 -1.69
N HIS A 67 -22.82 31.35 -1.29
CA HIS A 67 -21.81 30.28 -1.37
C HIS A 67 -22.14 29.19 -2.41
N GLU A 68 -23.29 29.30 -3.09
CA GLU A 68 -23.66 28.39 -4.17
C GLU A 68 -22.79 28.64 -5.39
N LEU A 69 -22.22 27.53 -5.93
CA LEU A 69 -21.26 27.63 -7.01
C LEU A 69 -21.80 28.30 -8.27
N ASP A 70 -23.09 28.14 -8.58
CA ASP A 70 -23.75 28.72 -9.75
C ASP A 70 -24.02 30.21 -9.64
N ALA A 71 -23.91 30.79 -8.44
CA ALA A 71 -24.00 32.23 -8.22
C ALA A 71 -22.76 33.02 -8.67
N GLY A 72 -21.63 32.32 -8.90
CA GLY A 72 -20.44 32.91 -9.49
C GLY A 72 -20.55 33.04 -11.01
N SER A 73 -19.68 33.87 -11.60
CA SER A 73 -19.66 34.12 -13.03
C SER A 73 -19.43 32.80 -13.82
N SER A 74 -20.26 32.56 -14.84
CA SER A 74 -20.10 31.42 -15.74
C SER A 74 -18.83 31.51 -16.58
N LEU A 75 -18.28 32.69 -16.80
CA LEU A 75 -17.06 32.92 -17.54
C LEU A 75 -15.80 32.43 -16.77
N THR A 76 -15.89 32.33 -15.46
CA THR A 76 -14.80 31.87 -14.60
C THR A 76 -14.95 30.41 -14.19
N ALA A 77 -15.97 29.73 -14.70
CA ALA A 77 -16.24 28.33 -14.37
C ALA A 77 -15.10 27.42 -14.78
N LYS A 78 -14.55 26.68 -13.81
CA LYS A 78 -13.57 25.61 -14.02
C LYS A 78 -14.08 24.36 -13.35
N ASN A 79 -13.90 23.24 -14.02
CA ASN A 79 -14.18 21.92 -13.48
C ASN A 79 -13.01 20.97 -13.73
N SER A 80 -12.83 20.03 -12.84
CA SER A 80 -11.85 18.97 -12.97
C SER A 80 -12.43 17.70 -12.36
N SER A 81 -12.17 16.59 -13.01
CA SER A 81 -12.48 15.28 -12.45
C SER A 81 -11.33 14.32 -12.66
N SER A 82 -11.12 13.44 -11.71
CA SER A 82 -10.15 12.37 -11.81
C SER A 82 -10.67 11.14 -11.09
N LYS A 83 -10.32 9.98 -11.61
CA LYS A 83 -10.61 8.69 -10.98
C LYS A 83 -9.42 7.76 -11.13
N GLY A 84 -9.26 6.87 -10.18
CA GLY A 84 -8.22 5.87 -10.22
C GLY A 84 -8.64 4.62 -9.47
N SER A 85 -7.97 3.54 -9.80
CA SER A 85 -8.11 2.27 -9.11
C SER A 85 -6.74 1.63 -8.90
N SER A 86 -6.59 0.90 -7.82
CA SER A 86 -5.43 0.05 -7.58
C SER A 86 -5.89 -1.25 -6.95
N ALA A 87 -5.30 -2.35 -7.37
CA ALA A 87 -5.57 -3.68 -6.84
C ALA A 87 -4.26 -4.37 -6.48
N ILE A 88 -4.30 -5.11 -5.39
CA ILE A 88 -3.20 -5.95 -4.91
C ILE A 88 -3.77 -7.33 -4.66
N GLU A 89 -3.09 -8.34 -5.16
CA GLU A 89 -3.37 -9.74 -4.91
C GLU A 89 -2.14 -10.40 -4.33
N SER A 90 -2.31 -11.17 -3.26
CA SER A 90 -1.21 -11.75 -2.51
C SER A 90 -1.50 -13.19 -2.14
N TYR A 91 -0.50 -14.04 -2.32
CA TYR A 91 -0.47 -15.40 -1.80
C TYR A 91 0.64 -15.52 -0.76
N PHE A 92 0.34 -16.13 0.36
CA PHE A 92 1.33 -16.26 1.42
C PHE A 92 1.30 -17.63 2.08
N GLY A 93 2.48 -18.07 2.48
CA GLY A 93 2.67 -19.27 3.28
C GLY A 93 3.62 -18.99 4.43
N ARG A 94 3.33 -19.57 5.59
CA ARG A 94 4.17 -19.49 6.78
C ARG A 94 4.22 -20.84 7.46
N VAL A 95 5.43 -21.24 7.86
CA VAL A 95 5.65 -22.41 8.71
C VAL A 95 6.41 -21.98 9.94
N ASN A 96 5.82 -22.23 11.11
CA ASN A 96 6.48 -22.11 12.39
C ASN A 96 6.79 -23.53 12.88
N TYR A 97 8.06 -23.79 13.14
CA TYR A 97 8.52 -25.06 13.68
C TYR A 97 9.22 -24.82 15.01
N GLY A 98 8.83 -25.58 16.01
CA GLY A 98 9.44 -25.57 17.33
C GLY A 98 9.97 -26.97 17.68
N PHE A 99 11.18 -27.02 18.24
CA PHE A 99 11.75 -28.24 18.76
C PHE A 99 12.11 -28.08 20.24
N ASP A 100 11.54 -28.95 21.07
CA ASP A 100 11.80 -29.06 22.51
C ASP A 100 11.64 -27.75 23.29
N ASP A 101 10.79 -26.85 22.78
CA ASP A 101 10.63 -25.48 23.29
C ASP A 101 11.95 -24.67 23.42
N ARG A 102 12.99 -25.08 22.69
CA ARG A 102 14.32 -24.46 22.65
C ARG A 102 14.65 -23.81 21.33
N TYR A 103 14.38 -24.49 20.24
CA TYR A 103 14.70 -24.05 18.90
C TYR A 103 13.41 -23.72 18.16
N LEU A 104 13.32 -22.53 17.62
CA LEU A 104 12.16 -22.04 16.88
C LEU A 104 12.61 -21.56 15.49
N LEU A 105 11.98 -22.07 14.45
CA LEU A 105 12.20 -21.66 13.06
C LEU A 105 10.88 -21.12 12.50
N THR A 106 10.91 -19.94 11.93
CA THR A 106 9.79 -19.39 11.14
C THR A 106 10.26 -19.19 9.72
N LEU A 107 9.57 -19.79 8.79
CA LEU A 107 9.74 -19.55 7.36
C LEU A 107 8.49 -18.89 6.83
N THR A 108 8.64 -17.83 6.05
CA THR A 108 7.52 -17.16 5.39
C THR A 108 7.88 -16.90 3.94
N VAL A 109 6.94 -17.14 3.04
CA VAL A 109 7.02 -16.73 1.65
C VAL A 109 5.73 -15.97 1.33
N ARG A 110 5.88 -14.82 0.66
CA ARG A 110 4.75 -14.02 0.18
C ARG A 110 5.00 -13.63 -1.27
N GLY A 111 4.03 -13.86 -2.12
CA GLY A 111 3.98 -13.38 -3.49
C GLY A 111 2.91 -12.29 -3.58
N ASP A 112 3.30 -11.09 -3.99
CA ASP A 112 2.41 -9.96 -4.13
C ASP A 112 2.36 -9.51 -5.58
N GLY A 113 1.16 -9.41 -6.15
CA GLY A 113 0.88 -8.86 -7.46
C GLY A 113 0.16 -7.53 -7.35
N SER A 114 0.65 -6.50 -8.03
CA SER A 114 0.04 -5.18 -8.02
C SER A 114 -0.34 -4.72 -9.43
N SER A 115 -1.54 -4.15 -9.55
CA SER A 115 -2.04 -3.57 -10.80
C SER A 115 -1.28 -2.31 -11.21
N THR A 116 -0.56 -1.67 -10.30
CA THR A 116 0.18 -0.42 -10.55
C THR A 116 1.48 -0.62 -11.32
N PHE A 117 1.97 -1.85 -11.40
CA PHE A 117 3.16 -2.21 -12.16
C PHE A 117 2.84 -2.67 -13.59
N ALA A 118 3.81 -2.56 -14.46
CA ALA A 118 3.70 -3.03 -15.85
C ALA A 118 3.33 -4.52 -15.91
N PRO A 119 2.57 -4.97 -16.93
CA PRO A 119 2.04 -6.33 -17.01
C PRO A 119 3.06 -7.45 -16.80
N ASN A 120 4.29 -7.25 -17.25
CA ASN A 120 5.36 -8.25 -17.15
C ASN A 120 6.09 -8.25 -15.79
N ASN A 121 5.88 -7.25 -14.94
CA ASN A 121 6.60 -7.07 -13.67
C ASN A 121 5.64 -6.88 -12.49
N ARG A 122 4.42 -7.42 -12.58
CA ARG A 122 3.39 -7.25 -11.55
C ARG A 122 3.66 -8.03 -10.28
N TRP A 123 4.37 -9.15 -10.37
CA TRP A 123 4.56 -10.07 -9.27
C TRP A 123 5.95 -9.96 -8.65
N GLY A 124 5.99 -9.86 -7.32
CA GLY A 124 7.20 -9.96 -6.52
C GLY A 124 7.08 -11.09 -5.50
N ILE A 125 8.20 -11.76 -5.21
CA ILE A 125 8.27 -12.84 -4.22
C ILE A 125 9.19 -12.39 -3.09
N PHE A 126 8.69 -12.49 -1.84
CA PHE A 126 9.33 -11.99 -0.64
C PHE A 126 9.49 -13.12 0.39
N PRO A 127 10.59 -13.90 0.31
CA PRO A 127 10.91 -14.92 1.30
C PRO A 127 11.52 -14.30 2.55
N SER A 128 11.24 -14.92 3.71
CA SER A 128 11.89 -14.57 4.98
C SER A 128 12.06 -15.80 5.87
N ALA A 129 13.11 -15.78 6.67
CA ALA A 129 13.43 -16.81 7.63
C ALA A 129 13.86 -16.20 8.96
N VAL A 130 13.35 -16.73 10.06
CA VAL A 130 13.74 -16.34 11.42
C VAL A 130 14.07 -17.57 12.21
N LEU A 131 15.27 -17.63 12.75
CA LEU A 131 15.71 -18.63 13.72
C LEU A 131 15.74 -18.01 15.11
N ALA A 132 15.19 -18.69 16.10
CA ALA A 132 15.27 -18.26 17.48
C ALA A 132 15.69 -19.42 18.38
N TRP A 133 16.60 -19.13 19.30
CA TRP A 133 17.11 -20.07 20.29
C TRP A 133 16.82 -19.57 21.70
N LYS A 134 16.01 -20.31 22.45
CA LYS A 134 15.71 -20.03 23.86
C LYS A 134 16.83 -20.62 24.73
N LEU A 135 17.86 -19.84 24.94
CA LEU A 135 19.05 -20.24 25.71
C LEU A 135 18.70 -20.58 27.17
N LYS A 136 17.73 -19.91 27.75
CA LYS A 136 17.27 -20.20 29.14
C LYS A 136 16.79 -21.64 29.32
N ASN A 137 16.23 -22.27 28.27
CA ASN A 137 15.71 -23.64 28.32
C ASN A 137 16.80 -24.71 28.15
N GLU A 138 18.05 -24.27 27.93
CA GLU A 138 19.19 -25.18 27.84
C GLU A 138 19.64 -25.66 29.23
N LYS A 139 20.15 -26.89 29.29
CA LYS A 139 20.52 -27.54 30.56
C LYS A 139 21.52 -26.73 31.40
N PHE A 140 22.44 -26.00 30.74
CA PHE A 140 23.49 -25.21 31.38
C PHE A 140 23.01 -23.87 31.96
N LEU A 141 21.86 -23.32 31.47
CA LEU A 141 21.27 -22.09 31.97
C LEU A 141 19.99 -22.30 32.79
N LYS A 142 19.43 -23.49 32.81
CA LYS A 142 18.15 -23.78 33.45
C LYS A 142 18.15 -23.45 34.94
N ASN A 143 19.27 -23.67 35.65
CA ASN A 143 19.41 -23.50 37.10
C ASN A 143 19.87 -22.09 37.50
N VAL A 144 20.06 -21.16 36.55
CA VAL A 144 20.50 -19.80 36.85
C VAL A 144 19.28 -18.97 37.30
N SER A 145 19.18 -18.66 38.57
CA SER A 145 18.01 -18.07 39.21
C SER A 145 17.80 -16.58 38.88
N TRP A 146 18.87 -15.85 38.56
CA TRP A 146 18.79 -14.42 38.22
C TRP A 146 18.38 -14.16 36.76
N LEU A 147 18.32 -15.20 35.94
CA LEU A 147 18.03 -15.11 34.50
C LEU A 147 16.67 -15.77 34.21
N ASP A 148 15.63 -15.00 33.98
CA ASP A 148 14.28 -15.52 33.69
C ASP A 148 14.09 -15.90 32.23
N ASN A 149 14.63 -15.10 31.31
CA ASN A 149 14.49 -15.33 29.87
C ASN A 149 15.75 -14.87 29.10
N LEU A 150 16.30 -15.74 28.29
CA LEU A 150 17.35 -15.41 27.33
C LEU A 150 17.06 -16.07 26.00
N LYS A 151 16.88 -15.25 24.95
CA LYS A 151 16.54 -15.71 23.61
C LYS A 151 17.38 -14.99 22.57
N LEU A 152 18.12 -15.75 21.78
CA LEU A 152 18.81 -15.26 20.60
C LEU A 152 17.89 -15.36 19.39
N ARG A 153 17.86 -14.33 18.53
CA ARG A 153 17.10 -14.33 17.27
C ARG A 153 17.97 -13.85 16.13
N LEU A 154 17.92 -14.60 15.04
CA LEU A 154 18.53 -14.25 13.76
C LEU A 154 17.42 -14.23 12.71
N GLY A 155 17.32 -13.14 11.97
CA GLY A 155 16.32 -12.99 10.92
C GLY A 155 16.94 -12.51 9.62
N TRP A 156 16.43 -13.05 8.53
CA TRP A 156 16.74 -12.64 7.17
C TRP A 156 15.45 -12.57 6.35
N GLY A 157 15.37 -11.63 5.43
CA GLY A 157 14.21 -11.52 4.54
C GLY A 157 14.42 -10.50 3.42
N LEU A 158 13.67 -10.71 2.35
CA LEU A 158 13.51 -9.75 1.27
C LEU A 158 12.21 -8.97 1.49
N VAL A 159 12.26 -7.67 1.25
CA VAL A 159 11.12 -6.76 1.38
C VAL A 159 10.95 -6.02 0.06
N GLY A 160 9.72 -5.99 -0.45
CA GLY A 160 9.35 -5.18 -1.60
C GLY A 160 8.94 -3.77 -1.18
N ASN A 161 9.21 -2.81 -2.04
CA ASN A 161 8.72 -1.45 -1.91
C ASN A 161 7.92 -1.06 -3.16
N GLN A 162 6.71 -0.52 -2.96
CA GLN A 162 5.82 -0.05 -4.00
C GLN A 162 5.86 1.50 -4.09
N ALA A 163 7.04 2.10 -3.92
CA ALA A 163 7.23 3.55 -3.89
C ALA A 163 7.12 4.24 -5.26
N ALA A 164 6.90 3.52 -6.34
CA ALA A 164 6.69 4.10 -7.66
C ALA A 164 5.30 4.76 -7.76
N GLU A 165 5.21 5.87 -8.48
CA GLU A 165 3.92 6.46 -8.85
C GLU A 165 3.07 5.44 -9.59
N ASN A 166 1.76 5.44 -9.31
CA ASN A 166 0.83 4.53 -9.95
C ASN A 166 0.88 4.70 -11.47
N TYR A 167 1.11 3.61 -12.19
CA TYR A 167 1.16 3.58 -13.67
C TYR A 167 2.26 4.47 -14.30
N ALA A 168 3.36 4.74 -13.58
CA ALA A 168 4.49 5.53 -14.08
C ALA A 168 5.06 5.05 -15.42
N TYR A 169 4.93 3.74 -15.74
CA TYR A 169 5.35 3.17 -17.01
C TYR A 169 4.56 3.71 -18.22
N GLY A 170 3.31 4.16 -18.02
CA GLY A 170 2.50 4.79 -19.06
C GLY A 170 2.93 6.23 -19.39
N CYS A 171 3.39 6.98 -18.38
CA CYS A 171 3.88 8.35 -18.56
C CYS A 171 5.21 8.42 -19.30
N LEU A 172 6.11 7.47 -19.07
CA LEU A 172 7.44 7.45 -19.71
C LEU A 172 7.38 7.20 -21.23
N LEU A 173 6.36 6.48 -21.70
CA LEU A 173 6.14 6.28 -23.14
C LEU A 173 5.67 7.56 -23.86
N TYR A 174 4.90 8.41 -23.17
CA TYR A 174 4.40 9.66 -23.76
C TYR A 174 5.47 10.76 -23.88
N THR A 175 6.47 10.77 -23.00
CA THR A 175 7.56 11.75 -23.06
C THR A 175 8.66 11.37 -24.06
N SER A 176 8.82 10.09 -24.40
CA SER A 176 9.78 9.67 -25.42
C SER A 176 9.26 9.92 -26.85
N ASP A 177 7.98 9.74 -27.09
CA ASP A 177 7.38 10.03 -28.42
C ASP A 177 7.34 11.54 -28.73
N ALA A 178 7.24 12.41 -27.70
CA ALA A 178 7.25 13.85 -27.91
C ALA A 178 8.65 14.42 -28.19
N ALA A 179 9.71 13.68 -27.86
CA ALA A 179 11.10 14.10 -28.14
C ALA A 179 11.58 13.73 -29.55
N ASP A 180 10.94 12.74 -30.19
CA ASP A 180 11.32 12.28 -31.54
C ASP A 180 10.66 13.08 -32.66
N GLU A 181 9.64 13.92 -32.39
CA GLU A 181 8.98 14.74 -33.42
C GLU A 181 9.64 16.11 -33.65
N GLU A 182 10.60 16.56 -32.84
CA GLU A 182 11.28 17.86 -33.05
C GLU A 182 12.48 17.82 -34.02
N ASP A 183 12.94 16.65 -34.48
CA ASP A 183 14.10 16.54 -35.37
C ASP A 183 13.76 16.37 -36.88
N SER A 184 12.55 16.67 -37.32
CA SER A 184 12.18 16.58 -38.72
C SER A 184 11.63 17.89 -39.31
N VAL A 185 12.33 19.01 -39.11
CA VAL A 185 12.11 20.25 -39.89
C VAL A 185 13.46 20.82 -40.35
N ASP A 186 13.93 20.34 -41.47
CA ASP A 186 14.78 21.06 -42.42
C ASP A 186 14.18 20.98 -43.82
#